data_823aba9c96f9c09345724bb4153d0fd7
#
_entry.id   823aba9c96f9c09345724bb4153d0fd7
#
_cell.length_a   1.000
_cell.length_b   1.000
_cell.length_c   1.000
_cell.angle_alpha   90.00
_cell.angle_beta   90.00
_cell.angle_gamma   90.00
#
_symmetry.space_group_name_H-M   'P 1'
#
loop_
_entity.id
_entity.type
_entity.pdbx_description
1 polymer ?
#
loop_
_entity_poly.entity_id
_entity_poly.type
_entity_poly.pdbx_seq_one_letter_code
_entity_poly.pdbx_strand_id
1 'polypeptide(L)'
;MLESTDHEAEESAPIDMLEAYFAAHGWEHERHDEEIVATVKGSWASYELRALWRDDDSVLQFLAFPDIKVTEDRRSSIYEALALVNEQLWIGHFELWSNSGILLYRHAAMVDGGEDGTISLSATELLVESAIEECERFYPVF
;
A
#
# COMPACT_ATOMS: atom_id res chain seq x y z
N MET A 1 30.06 -8.36 -12.16
CA MET A 1 29.81 -8.03 -11.67
C MET A 1 29.14 -7.58 -11.17
N LEU A 2 28.81 -7.79 -11.21
CA LEU A 2 28.36 -6.95 -10.51
C LEU A 2 27.19 -6.16 -10.82
N GLU A 3 26.64 -5.94 -12.00
CA GLU A 3 25.49 -5.15 -12.22
C GLU A 3 24.27 -5.68 -11.54
N SER A 4 24.01 -6.96 -11.64
CA SER A 4 22.86 -7.51 -10.96
C SER A 4 23.02 -7.41 -9.45
N THR A 5 24.24 -7.53 -8.99
CA THR A 5 24.51 -7.37 -7.58
C THR A 5 24.22 -5.95 -7.15
N ASP A 6 24.64 -4.98 -7.94
CA ASP A 6 24.38 -3.60 -7.63
C ASP A 6 22.89 -3.31 -7.62
N HIS A 7 22.18 -3.84 -8.60
CA HIS A 7 20.76 -3.64 -8.71
C HIS A 7 20.03 -4.23 -7.52
N GLU A 8 20.41 -5.44 -7.12
CA GLU A 8 19.77 -6.11 -6.00
C GLU A 8 20.10 -5.44 -4.69
N ALA A 9 21.28 -4.87 -4.59
CA ALA A 9 21.68 -4.17 -3.37
C ALA A 9 21.17 -2.75 -3.34
N GLU A 10 20.52 -2.33 -4.40
CA GLU A 10 20.02 -0.97 -4.46
C GLU A 10 18.98 -0.73 -3.38
N GLU A 11 19.19 0.32 -2.62
CA GLU A 11 18.28 0.73 -1.57
C GLU A 11 18.17 2.25 -1.61
N SER A 12 17.03 2.74 -1.21
CA SER A 12 16.78 4.17 -1.15
C SER A 12 15.86 4.45 0.01
N ALA A 13 15.77 5.71 0.39
CA ALA A 13 14.76 6.13 1.35
C ALA A 13 13.40 5.66 0.86
N PRO A 14 12.50 5.32 1.78
CA PRO A 14 11.24 4.65 1.39
C PRO A 14 10.43 5.39 0.34
N ILE A 15 10.25 6.71 0.48
CA ILE A 15 9.45 7.43 -0.50
C ILE A 15 10.19 7.57 -1.83
N ASP A 16 11.53 7.72 -1.78
CA ASP A 16 12.32 7.76 -3.00
C ASP A 16 12.20 6.45 -3.78
N MET A 17 12.25 5.32 -3.08
CA MET A 17 12.15 4.03 -3.73
C MET A 17 10.77 3.82 -4.34
N LEU A 18 9.71 4.24 -3.62
CA LEU A 18 8.36 4.13 -4.14
C LEU A 18 8.17 5.01 -5.36
N GLU A 19 8.71 6.21 -5.33
CA GLU A 19 8.61 7.10 -6.49
C GLU A 19 9.27 6.47 -7.71
N ALA A 20 10.45 5.90 -7.52
CA ALA A 20 11.15 5.23 -8.62
C ALA A 20 10.35 4.03 -9.13
N TYR A 21 9.75 3.28 -8.22
CA TYR A 21 8.94 2.12 -8.58
C TYR A 21 7.73 2.55 -9.41
N PHE A 22 7.00 3.57 -8.95
CA PHE A 22 5.82 4.06 -9.67
C PHE A 22 6.21 4.60 -11.05
N ALA A 23 7.31 5.33 -11.12
CA ALA A 23 7.78 5.89 -12.39
C ALA A 23 8.16 4.77 -13.36
N ALA A 24 8.82 3.73 -12.87
CA ALA A 24 9.23 2.61 -13.70
C ALA A 24 8.05 1.87 -14.30
N HIS A 25 6.91 1.86 -13.57
CA HIS A 25 5.70 1.21 -14.05
C HIS A 25 4.82 2.14 -14.89
N GLY A 26 5.23 3.39 -15.03
CA GLY A 26 4.45 4.37 -15.80
C GLY A 26 3.15 4.77 -15.13
N TRP A 27 3.05 4.65 -13.82
CA TRP A 27 1.84 5.02 -13.09
C TRP A 27 1.86 6.50 -12.76
N GLU A 28 0.70 7.14 -12.89
CA GLU A 28 0.55 8.51 -12.45
C GLU A 28 0.81 8.61 -10.97
N HIS A 29 1.62 9.57 -10.57
CA HIS A 29 1.91 9.71 -9.14
C HIS A 29 2.25 11.15 -8.80
N GLU A 30 2.11 11.47 -7.53
CA GLU A 30 2.38 12.80 -6.99
C GLU A 30 3.05 12.65 -5.65
N ARG A 31 4.08 13.44 -5.42
CA ARG A 31 4.82 13.37 -4.17
C ARG A 31 4.75 14.71 -3.45
N HIS A 32 4.51 14.66 -2.13
CA HIS A 32 4.55 15.82 -1.26
C HIS A 32 5.38 15.45 -0.03
N ASP A 33 6.65 15.86 -0.03
CA ASP A 33 7.57 15.59 1.09
C ASP A 33 7.65 14.09 1.38
N GLU A 34 7.11 13.66 2.50
CA GLU A 34 7.20 12.27 2.92
C GLU A 34 5.91 11.49 2.66
N GLU A 35 5.17 11.93 1.67
CA GLU A 35 3.96 11.24 1.25
C GLU A 35 3.97 11.12 -0.27
N ILE A 36 3.51 9.97 -0.79
CA ILE A 36 3.38 9.78 -2.23
C ILE A 36 2.06 9.09 -2.52
N VAL A 37 1.42 9.51 -3.60
CA VAL A 37 0.13 8.96 -4.04
C VAL A 37 0.28 8.52 -5.48
N ALA A 38 -0.24 7.34 -5.80
CA ALA A 38 -0.23 6.83 -7.17
C ALA A 38 -1.60 6.27 -7.49
N THR A 39 -1.91 6.21 -8.79
CA THR A 39 -3.14 5.60 -9.27
C THR A 39 -2.77 4.44 -10.18
N VAL A 40 -3.40 3.30 -9.95
CA VAL A 40 -3.17 2.12 -10.77
C VAL A 40 -4.52 1.54 -11.18
N LYS A 41 -4.61 1.13 -12.44
CA LYS A 41 -5.85 0.56 -12.95
C LYS A 41 -5.90 -0.92 -12.62
N GLY A 42 -6.90 -1.32 -11.83
CA GLY A 42 -7.13 -2.71 -11.51
C GLY A 42 -8.20 -3.31 -12.39
N SER A 43 -8.52 -4.58 -12.14
CA SER A 43 -9.55 -5.28 -12.91
C SER A 43 -10.95 -4.76 -12.59
N TRP A 44 -11.16 -4.29 -11.37
CA TRP A 44 -12.50 -3.88 -10.92
C TRP A 44 -12.67 -2.38 -10.89
N ALA A 45 -11.59 -1.65 -10.61
CA ALA A 45 -11.64 -0.21 -10.44
C ALA A 45 -10.22 0.34 -10.52
N SER A 46 -10.11 1.65 -10.51
CA SER A 46 -8.80 2.29 -10.32
C SER A 46 -8.52 2.36 -8.83
N TYR A 47 -7.34 1.93 -8.44
CA TYR A 47 -6.94 1.93 -7.04
C TYR A 47 -6.01 3.09 -6.78
N GLU A 48 -6.23 3.77 -5.66
CA GLU A 48 -5.32 4.81 -5.21
C GLU A 48 -4.38 4.18 -4.20
N LEU A 49 -3.08 4.31 -4.45
CA LEU A 49 -2.05 3.84 -3.53
C LEU A 49 -1.44 5.06 -2.85
N ARG A 50 -1.28 4.98 -1.55
CA ARG A 50 -0.73 6.10 -0.79
C ARG A 50 0.27 5.58 0.24
N ALA A 51 1.42 6.23 0.30
CA ALA A 51 2.45 5.84 1.27
C ALA A 51 2.86 7.05 2.07
N LEU A 52 3.06 6.85 3.37
CA LEU A 52 3.48 7.90 4.28
C LEU A 52 4.67 7.39 5.08
N TRP A 53 5.72 8.20 5.16
CA TRP A 53 6.91 7.87 5.93
C TRP A 53 6.95 8.73 7.19
N ARG A 54 7.11 8.07 8.34
CA ARG A 54 7.26 8.77 9.61
C ARG A 54 8.66 8.46 10.14
N ASP A 55 9.56 9.42 9.99
CA ASP A 55 10.94 9.19 10.38
C ASP A 55 11.11 9.13 11.90
N ASP A 56 10.23 9.79 12.66
CA ASP A 56 10.28 9.71 14.13
C ASP A 56 10.12 8.28 14.61
N ASP A 57 9.24 7.52 13.98
CA ASP A 57 8.92 6.16 14.38
C ASP A 57 9.55 5.13 13.47
N SER A 58 10.19 5.56 12.40
CA SER A 58 10.77 4.67 11.38
C SER A 58 9.72 3.73 10.81
N VAL A 59 8.55 4.26 10.51
CA VAL A 59 7.43 3.48 9.99
C VAL A 59 7.04 3.97 8.60
N LEU A 60 6.95 3.03 7.67
CA LEU A 60 6.38 3.29 6.36
C LEU A 60 4.98 2.72 6.35
N GLN A 61 3.99 3.57 6.17
CA GLN A 61 2.61 3.14 6.11
C GLN A 61 2.14 3.15 4.67
N PHE A 62 1.60 2.03 4.22
CA PHE A 62 1.14 1.87 2.85
C PHE A 62 -0.36 1.59 2.85
N LEU A 63 -1.09 2.37 2.07
CA LEU A 63 -2.55 2.29 2.01
C LEU A 63 -2.97 2.08 0.56
N ALA A 64 -3.98 1.24 0.36
CA ALA A 64 -4.57 1.06 -0.96
C ALA A 64 -6.07 1.25 -0.85
N PHE A 65 -6.61 2.09 -1.72
CA PHE A 65 -8.03 2.45 -1.72
C PHE A 65 -8.67 1.89 -2.98
N PRO A 66 -9.45 0.82 -2.88
CA PRO A 66 -10.06 0.21 -4.07
C PRO A 66 -11.29 0.93 -4.60
N ASP A 67 -11.55 2.13 -4.11
CA ASP A 67 -12.67 2.96 -4.58
C ASP A 67 -14.02 2.34 -4.19
N ILE A 68 -14.12 1.91 -2.94
CA ILE A 68 -15.35 1.37 -2.38
C ILE A 68 -15.78 2.25 -1.23
N LYS A 69 -17.01 2.74 -1.29
CA LYS A 69 -17.60 3.49 -0.20
C LYS A 69 -18.82 2.75 0.29
N VAL A 70 -18.86 2.42 1.57
CA VAL A 70 -19.90 1.59 2.15
C VAL A 70 -20.97 2.47 2.77
N THR A 71 -22.20 2.31 2.33
CA THR A 71 -23.34 3.06 2.91
C THR A 71 -23.64 2.54 4.31
N GLU A 72 -24.33 3.36 5.09
CA GLU A 72 -24.56 3.04 6.50
C GLU A 72 -25.36 1.75 6.68
N ASP A 73 -26.31 1.51 5.79
CA ASP A 73 -27.15 0.32 5.90
C ASP A 73 -26.37 -0.96 5.62
N ARG A 74 -25.21 -0.87 4.97
CA ARG A 74 -24.39 -2.04 4.66
C ARG A 74 -23.26 -2.25 5.67
N ARG A 75 -23.07 -1.35 6.62
CA ARG A 75 -21.92 -1.39 7.51
C ARG A 75 -21.82 -2.69 8.30
N SER A 76 -22.94 -3.16 8.85
CA SER A 76 -22.91 -4.38 9.65
C SER A 76 -22.44 -5.59 8.86
N SER A 77 -22.95 -5.77 7.64
CA SER A 77 -22.51 -6.90 6.83
C SER A 77 -21.06 -6.76 6.41
N ILE A 78 -20.61 -5.54 6.17
CA ILE A 78 -19.22 -5.32 5.79
C ILE A 78 -18.27 -5.58 6.95
N TYR A 79 -18.64 -5.21 8.17
CA TYR A 79 -17.82 -5.53 9.34
C TYR A 79 -17.65 -7.03 9.51
N GLU A 80 -18.69 -7.78 9.26
CA GLU A 80 -18.62 -9.23 9.33
C GLU A 80 -17.69 -9.77 8.23
N ALA A 81 -17.86 -9.26 7.03
CA ALA A 81 -16.99 -9.67 5.91
C ALA A 81 -15.54 -9.32 6.19
N LEU A 82 -15.28 -8.15 6.77
CA LEU A 82 -13.93 -7.75 7.13
C LEU A 82 -13.27 -8.73 8.08
N ALA A 83 -14.02 -9.17 9.09
CA ALA A 83 -13.49 -10.12 10.04
C ALA A 83 -13.06 -11.41 9.34
N LEU A 84 -13.86 -11.88 8.41
CA LEU A 84 -13.56 -13.12 7.69
C LEU A 84 -12.42 -12.96 6.69
N VAL A 85 -12.38 -11.84 5.99
CA VAL A 85 -11.31 -11.55 5.02
C VAL A 85 -9.98 -11.44 5.74
N ASN A 86 -9.95 -10.69 6.83
CA ASN A 86 -8.70 -10.43 7.54
C ASN A 86 -8.11 -11.70 8.14
N GLU A 87 -8.92 -12.70 8.43
CA GLU A 87 -8.42 -14.00 8.89
C GLU A 87 -7.51 -14.65 7.84
N GLN A 88 -7.71 -14.31 6.58
CA GLN A 88 -6.98 -14.95 5.49
C GLN A 88 -5.71 -14.20 5.11
N LEU A 89 -5.51 -13.01 5.64
CA LEU A 89 -4.38 -12.18 5.25
C LEU A 89 -3.17 -12.46 6.12
N TRP A 90 -2.02 -12.61 5.49
CA TRP A 90 -0.75 -12.79 6.21
C TRP A 90 -0.07 -11.44 6.46
N ILE A 91 -0.31 -10.47 5.58
CA ILE A 91 0.32 -9.16 5.63
C ILE A 91 -0.76 -8.12 5.41
N GLY A 92 -0.78 -7.10 6.27
CA GLY A 92 -1.74 -6.03 6.12
C GLY A 92 -3.14 -6.46 6.51
N HIS A 93 -4.08 -5.55 6.32
CA HIS A 93 -5.48 -5.82 6.66
C HIS A 93 -6.37 -4.82 5.95
N PHE A 94 -7.65 -5.19 5.81
CA PHE A 94 -8.66 -4.23 5.33
C PHE A 94 -9.34 -3.59 6.52
N GLU A 95 -9.76 -2.35 6.34
CA GLU A 95 -10.49 -1.64 7.38
C GLU A 95 -11.49 -0.70 6.74
N LEU A 96 -12.47 -0.30 7.53
CA LEU A 96 -13.50 0.64 7.12
C LEU A 96 -13.41 1.88 8.00
N TRP A 97 -13.24 3.03 7.37
CA TRP A 97 -13.23 4.29 8.12
C TRP A 97 -14.68 4.66 8.42
N SER A 98 -15.02 4.63 9.71
CA SER A 98 -16.41 4.74 10.13
C SER A 98 -17.05 6.07 9.75
N ASN A 99 -16.28 7.15 9.77
CA ASN A 99 -16.85 8.46 9.47
C ASN A 99 -17.21 8.63 8.01
N SER A 100 -16.38 8.10 7.12
CA SER A 100 -16.54 8.32 5.69
C SER A 100 -17.12 7.14 4.94
N GLY A 101 -17.04 5.94 5.52
CA GLY A 101 -17.45 4.73 4.82
C GLY A 101 -16.44 4.25 3.80
N ILE A 102 -15.24 4.78 3.82
CA ILE A 102 -14.20 4.39 2.88
C ILE A 102 -13.58 3.07 3.33
N LEU A 103 -13.51 2.13 2.41
CA LEU A 103 -12.86 0.84 2.62
C LEU A 103 -11.45 0.92 2.09
N LEU A 104 -10.48 0.38 2.82
CA LEU A 104 -9.09 0.44 2.40
C LEU A 104 -8.31 -0.75 2.93
N TYR A 105 -7.18 -0.99 2.28
CA TYR A 105 -6.17 -1.94 2.72
C TYR A 105 -5.03 -1.13 3.34
N ARG A 106 -4.51 -1.60 4.47
CA ARG A 106 -3.43 -0.91 5.17
C ARG A 106 -2.35 -1.90 5.58
N HIS A 107 -1.11 -1.51 5.38
CA HIS A 107 0.04 -2.27 5.85
C HIS A 107 1.11 -1.29 6.31
N ALA A 108 1.68 -1.54 7.49
CA ALA A 108 2.74 -0.71 8.01
C ALA A 108 3.99 -1.56 8.18
N ALA A 109 5.12 -1.03 7.75
CA ALA A 109 6.40 -1.71 7.85
C ALA A 109 7.37 -0.86 8.65
N MET A 110 8.09 -1.51 9.57
CA MET A 110 9.13 -0.82 10.31
C MET A 110 10.41 -0.88 9.50
N VAL A 111 11.11 0.24 9.43
CA VAL A 111 12.31 0.37 8.62
C VAL A 111 13.46 0.79 9.53
N ASP A 112 14.52 -0.02 9.55
CA ASP A 112 15.69 0.28 10.39
C ASP A 112 16.41 1.53 9.88
N GLY A 113 17.10 2.22 10.78
CA GLY A 113 17.95 3.33 10.40
C GLY A 113 17.37 4.70 10.67
N GLY A 114 16.20 4.81 11.31
CA GLY A 114 15.60 6.09 11.64
C GLY A 114 15.34 6.90 10.39
N GLU A 115 15.63 8.19 10.43
CA GLU A 115 15.37 9.03 9.27
C GLU A 115 16.30 8.71 8.09
N ASP A 116 17.38 7.97 8.35
CA ASP A 116 18.27 7.51 7.28
C ASP A 116 17.90 6.11 6.80
N GLY A 117 16.74 5.60 7.21
CA GLY A 117 16.31 4.26 6.81
C GLY A 117 16.14 4.13 5.32
N THR A 118 16.42 2.92 4.82
CA THR A 118 16.28 2.63 3.39
C THR A 118 15.53 1.32 3.23
N ILE A 119 14.91 1.14 2.08
CA ILE A 119 14.29 -0.13 1.72
C ILE A 119 14.81 -0.57 0.36
N SER A 120 14.78 -1.88 0.15
CA SER A 120 15.25 -2.45 -1.11
C SER A 120 14.13 -2.42 -2.14
N LEU A 121 14.53 -2.60 -3.40
CA LEU A 121 13.58 -2.71 -4.49
C LEU A 121 12.66 -3.92 -4.28
N SER A 122 13.21 -5.06 -3.88
CA SER A 122 12.39 -6.25 -3.70
C SER A 122 11.39 -6.10 -2.57
N ALA A 123 11.76 -5.42 -1.48
CA ALA A 123 10.81 -5.16 -0.40
C ALA A 123 9.70 -4.22 -0.87
N THR A 124 10.06 -3.24 -1.70
CA THR A 124 9.09 -2.30 -2.26
C THR A 124 8.12 -3.01 -3.19
N GLU A 125 8.64 -3.89 -4.05
CA GLU A 125 7.79 -4.67 -4.95
C GLU A 125 6.78 -5.50 -4.15
N LEU A 126 7.25 -6.17 -3.13
CA LEU A 126 6.38 -7.01 -2.31
C LEU A 126 5.29 -6.18 -1.65
N LEU A 127 5.66 -5.03 -1.12
CA LEU A 127 4.73 -4.13 -0.46
C LEU A 127 3.62 -3.68 -1.41
N VAL A 128 4.00 -3.21 -2.58
CA VAL A 128 3.05 -2.65 -3.55
C VAL A 128 2.20 -3.76 -4.16
N GLU A 129 2.84 -4.84 -4.58
CA GLU A 129 2.13 -5.91 -5.27
C GLU A 129 1.18 -6.65 -4.36
N SER A 130 1.56 -6.83 -3.08
CA SER A 130 0.65 -7.46 -2.12
C SER A 130 -0.62 -6.63 -1.94
N ALA A 131 -0.47 -5.31 -1.86
CA ALA A 131 -1.63 -4.45 -1.68
C ALA A 131 -2.58 -4.54 -2.88
N ILE A 132 -2.01 -4.52 -4.09
CA ILE A 132 -2.82 -4.60 -5.31
C ILE A 132 -3.50 -5.96 -5.41
N GLU A 133 -2.74 -7.03 -5.15
CA GLU A 133 -3.27 -8.38 -5.22
C GLU A 133 -4.43 -8.60 -4.26
N GLU A 134 -4.29 -8.10 -3.03
CA GLU A 134 -5.37 -8.30 -2.07
C GLU A 134 -6.60 -7.48 -2.44
N CYS A 135 -6.41 -6.28 -2.95
CA CYS A 135 -7.54 -5.50 -3.44
C CYS A 135 -8.25 -6.21 -4.60
N GLU A 136 -7.48 -6.78 -5.52
CA GLU A 136 -8.06 -7.52 -6.64
C GLU A 136 -8.80 -8.75 -6.16
N ARG A 137 -8.20 -9.47 -5.21
CA ARG A 137 -8.76 -10.72 -4.72
C ARG A 137 -10.07 -10.52 -3.97
N PHE A 138 -10.14 -9.49 -3.15
CA PHE A 138 -11.29 -9.32 -2.26
C PHE A 138 -12.30 -8.26 -2.69
N TYR A 139 -12.02 -7.55 -3.80
CA TYR A 139 -12.96 -6.55 -4.30
C TYR A 139 -14.39 -7.12 -4.44
N PRO A 140 -14.55 -8.32 -5.05
CA PRO A 140 -15.91 -8.84 -5.22
C PRO A 140 -16.62 -9.18 -3.92
N VAL A 141 -15.90 -9.32 -2.81
CA VAL A 141 -16.49 -9.64 -1.52
C VAL A 141 -17.18 -8.43 -0.93
N PHE A 142 -16.62 -7.27 -1.16
CA PHE A 142 -17.15 -6.03 -0.63
C PHE A 142 -18.05 -5.34 -1.64
#